data_a53ec7b88f4f9140339984fabe223a3f
#
_entry.id   a53ec7b88f4f9140339984fabe223a3f
#
_cell.length_a   1.000
_cell.length_b   1.000
_cell.length_c   1.000
_cell.angle_alpha   90.00
_cell.angle_beta   90.00
_cell.angle_gamma   90.00
#
_symmetry.space_group_name_H-M   'P 1'
#
loop_
_entity.id
_entity.type
_entity.pdbx_description
1 polymer ?
#
loop_
_entity_poly.entity_id
_entity_poly.type
_entity_poly.pdbx_seq_one_letter_code
_entity_poly.pdbx_strand_id
1 'polypeptide(L)'
;MNTVAVSARQISASLQNHQILHGIDLDLPQGRWTSVVGPNGAGKSTLLKALAGLLRHARVQGQVALLGRPLAGIPARERARQLAWMGQNEAAAEDLPAYDIAMLGRLPHRPWMAPPSGADHAAVQAALRTTQAWDWRDRPLSQLSGGERQRVLLARALAVEPPVTFMDEPLANLDP
;
A
#
# COMPACT_ATOMS: atom_id res chain seq x y z
N MET A 1 -2.71 25.62 -6.55
CA MET A 1 -3.80 24.97 -5.79
C MET A 1 -3.30 23.60 -5.35
N ASN A 2 -3.30 23.29 -4.04
CA ASN A 2 -2.91 21.95 -3.58
C ASN A 2 -4.00 20.97 -3.98
N THR A 3 -3.72 20.10 -4.94
CA THR A 3 -4.63 19.04 -5.36
C THR A 3 -4.68 17.99 -4.25
N VAL A 4 -5.88 17.60 -3.81
CA VAL A 4 -6.09 16.59 -2.76
C VAL A 4 -6.00 15.20 -3.38
N ALA A 5 -5.11 14.35 -2.85
CA ALA A 5 -4.97 12.96 -3.27
C ALA A 5 -6.01 12.06 -2.63
N VAL A 6 -6.22 12.22 -1.32
CA VAL A 6 -7.23 11.48 -0.56
C VAL A 6 -7.97 12.43 0.35
N SER A 7 -9.28 12.41 0.32
CA SER A 7 -10.11 13.11 1.30
C SER A 7 -10.97 12.13 2.08
N ALA A 8 -11.17 12.41 3.35
CA ALA A 8 -12.04 11.66 4.24
C ALA A 8 -12.99 12.60 4.96
N ARG A 9 -14.26 12.19 5.10
CA ARG A 9 -15.29 12.97 5.78
C ARG A 9 -16.06 12.07 6.73
N GLN A 10 -16.08 12.44 8.00
CA GLN A 10 -16.79 11.78 9.11
C GLN A 10 -16.46 10.27 9.20
N ILE A 11 -15.19 9.92 8.99
CA ILE A 11 -14.79 8.51 9.03
C ILE A 11 -14.84 7.98 10.46
N SER A 12 -15.73 7.05 10.66
CA SER A 12 -15.85 6.27 11.89
C SER A 12 -15.70 4.79 11.57
N ALA A 13 -15.02 4.04 12.43
CA ALA A 13 -14.85 2.60 12.26
C ALA A 13 -14.98 1.85 13.58
N SER A 14 -15.72 0.74 13.55
CA SER A 14 -15.87 -0.16 14.69
C SER A 14 -15.43 -1.57 14.32
N LEU A 15 -14.61 -2.19 15.16
CA LEU A 15 -14.18 -3.58 15.09
C LEU A 15 -14.69 -4.32 16.33
N GLN A 16 -15.37 -5.45 16.15
CA GLN A 16 -15.91 -6.26 17.26
C GLN A 16 -16.68 -5.44 18.30
N ASN A 17 -17.55 -4.52 17.85
CA ASN A 17 -18.34 -3.57 18.66
C ASN A 17 -17.54 -2.50 19.41
N HIS A 18 -16.22 -2.42 19.28
CA HIS A 18 -15.42 -1.31 19.79
C HIS A 18 -15.22 -0.26 18.70
N GLN A 19 -15.62 0.97 18.98
CA GLN A 19 -15.37 2.09 18.08
C GLN A 19 -13.91 2.53 18.22
N ILE A 20 -13.19 2.55 17.09
CA ILE A 20 -11.77 2.86 17.02
C ILE A 20 -11.54 4.23 16.38
N LEU A 21 -12.34 4.55 15.35
CA LEU A 21 -12.28 5.86 14.70
C LEU A 21 -13.58 6.63 14.96
N HIS A 22 -13.46 7.91 15.25
CA HIS A 22 -14.55 8.76 15.72
C HIS A 22 -14.69 10.00 14.85
N GLY A 23 -15.43 9.94 13.74
CA GLY A 23 -15.78 11.08 12.90
C GLY A 23 -14.58 11.86 12.35
N ILE A 24 -13.59 11.18 11.77
CA ILE A 24 -12.36 11.81 11.31
C ILE A 24 -12.59 12.51 9.96
N ASP A 25 -12.22 13.78 9.90
CA ASP A 25 -12.14 14.59 8.69
C ASP A 25 -10.68 14.91 8.37
N LEU A 26 -10.23 14.65 7.13
CA LEU A 26 -8.87 14.97 6.70
C LEU A 26 -8.77 15.12 5.18
N ASP A 27 -7.76 15.87 4.75
CA ASP A 27 -7.34 15.99 3.36
C ASP A 27 -5.83 15.73 3.26
N LEU A 28 -5.46 14.73 2.45
CA LEU A 28 -4.07 14.41 2.16
C LEU A 28 -3.69 15.04 0.82
N PRO A 29 -2.72 15.95 0.79
CA PRO A 29 -2.34 16.63 -0.44
C PRO A 29 -1.55 15.69 -1.38
N GLN A 30 -1.71 15.89 -2.68
CA GLN A 30 -0.95 15.18 -3.70
C GLN A 30 0.53 15.63 -3.71
N GLY A 31 1.44 14.69 -4.01
CA GLY A 31 2.87 14.99 -4.10
C GLY A 31 3.52 15.35 -2.76
N ARG A 32 2.91 14.98 -1.65
CA ARG A 32 3.42 15.20 -0.30
C ARG A 32 3.55 13.90 0.48
N TRP A 33 4.55 13.87 1.33
CA TRP A 33 4.65 12.87 2.38
C TRP A 33 3.85 13.34 3.60
N THR A 34 2.96 12.47 4.09
CA THR A 34 2.18 12.74 5.30
C THR A 34 2.39 11.60 6.29
N SER A 35 2.83 11.93 7.51
CA SER A 35 3.02 10.95 8.58
C SER A 35 1.86 11.02 9.57
N VAL A 36 1.29 9.84 9.90
CA VAL A 36 0.30 9.67 10.97
C VAL A 36 1.04 9.19 12.22
N VAL A 37 1.10 10.03 13.23
CA VAL A 37 1.82 9.76 14.48
C VAL A 37 0.86 9.64 15.66
N GLY A 38 1.22 8.83 16.65
CA GLY A 38 0.43 8.62 17.85
C GLY A 38 0.85 7.32 18.57
N PRO A 39 0.36 7.09 19.81
CA PRO A 39 0.69 5.90 20.58
C PRO A 39 0.21 4.60 19.92
N ASN A 40 0.72 3.46 20.39
CA ASN A 40 0.21 2.16 19.97
C ASN A 40 -1.25 2.02 20.41
N GLY A 41 -2.09 1.43 19.56
CA GLY A 41 -3.54 1.32 19.81
C GLY A 41 -4.37 2.56 19.45
N ALA A 42 -3.77 3.69 19.05
CA ALA A 42 -4.49 4.90 18.68
C ALA A 42 -5.32 4.81 17.38
N GLY A 43 -5.31 3.66 16.69
CA GLY A 43 -6.08 3.46 15.48
C GLY A 43 -5.38 3.86 14.17
N LYS A 44 -4.06 4.13 14.18
CA LYS A 44 -3.30 4.55 12.99
C LYS A 44 -3.46 3.59 11.82
N SER A 45 -3.18 2.30 12.03
CA SER A 45 -3.35 1.25 11.01
C SER A 45 -4.80 1.10 10.57
N THR A 46 -5.76 1.27 11.49
CA THR A 46 -7.19 1.25 11.19
C THR A 46 -7.57 2.41 10.28
N LEU A 47 -7.06 3.62 10.57
CA LEU A 47 -7.28 4.79 9.72
C LEU A 47 -6.72 4.58 8.32
N LEU A 48 -5.45 4.17 8.21
CA LEU A 48 -4.82 3.90 6.91
C LEU A 48 -5.61 2.86 6.10
N LYS A 49 -6.03 1.75 6.74
CA LYS A 49 -6.85 0.72 6.10
C LYS A 49 -8.25 1.23 5.71
N ALA A 50 -8.86 2.11 6.52
CA ALA A 50 -10.13 2.75 6.18
C ALA A 50 -9.99 3.61 4.92
N LEU A 51 -8.96 4.46 4.86
CA LEU A 51 -8.66 5.32 3.71
C LEU A 51 -8.34 4.51 2.45
N ALA A 52 -7.72 3.35 2.60
CA ALA A 52 -7.41 2.44 1.48
C ALA A 52 -8.61 1.57 1.05
N GLY A 53 -9.71 1.56 1.82
CA GLY A 53 -10.83 0.66 1.60
C GLY A 53 -10.49 -0.82 1.84
N LEU A 54 -9.57 -1.08 2.79
CA LEU A 54 -9.06 -2.41 3.12
C LEU A 54 -9.60 -2.97 4.44
N LEU A 55 -10.44 -2.22 5.16
CA LEU A 55 -11.07 -2.71 6.38
C LEU A 55 -12.12 -3.78 6.04
N ARG A 56 -11.75 -5.03 6.30
CA ARG A 56 -12.66 -6.17 6.24
C ARG A 56 -13.25 -6.41 7.61
N HIS A 57 -14.52 -6.86 7.68
CA HIS A 57 -15.23 -7.19 8.93
C HIS A 57 -15.37 -6.04 9.94
N ALA A 58 -15.21 -4.79 9.48
CA ALA A 58 -15.46 -3.59 10.25
C ALA A 58 -16.70 -2.87 9.74
N ARG A 59 -17.43 -2.21 10.65
CA ARG A 59 -18.45 -1.22 10.26
C ARG A 59 -17.73 0.10 10.03
N VAL A 60 -17.67 0.55 8.79
CA VAL A 60 -17.09 1.84 8.40
C VAL A 60 -18.22 2.77 7.99
N GLN A 61 -18.25 3.96 8.55
CA GLN A 61 -19.16 5.05 8.20
C GLN A 61 -18.35 6.24 7.68
N GLY A 62 -19.02 7.16 6.99
CA GLY A 62 -18.38 8.31 6.38
C GLY A 62 -18.04 8.07 4.91
N GLN A 63 -17.27 8.98 4.33
CA GLN A 63 -16.93 8.97 2.92
C GLN A 63 -15.42 9.16 2.73
N VAL A 64 -14.86 8.35 1.84
CA VAL A 64 -13.47 8.52 1.36
C VAL A 64 -13.53 8.78 -0.14
N ALA A 65 -12.76 9.78 -0.60
CA ALA A 65 -12.52 9.98 -2.01
C ALA A 65 -11.04 9.86 -2.34
N LEU A 66 -10.72 9.18 -3.43
CA LEU A 66 -9.39 9.01 -4.00
C LEU A 66 -9.32 9.79 -5.30
N LEU A 67 -8.40 10.74 -5.39
CA LEU A 67 -8.22 11.61 -6.57
C LEU A 67 -9.54 12.28 -7.02
N GLY A 68 -10.32 12.75 -6.05
CA GLY A 68 -11.61 13.41 -6.28
C GLY A 68 -12.79 12.49 -6.57
N ARG A 69 -12.61 11.16 -6.62
CA ARG A 69 -13.68 10.18 -6.89
C ARG A 69 -14.03 9.40 -5.62
N PRO A 70 -15.33 9.21 -5.30
CA PRO A 70 -15.74 8.37 -4.17
C PRO A 70 -15.12 6.96 -4.26
N LEU A 71 -14.40 6.54 -3.21
CA LEU A 71 -13.64 5.28 -3.18
C LEU A 71 -14.55 4.06 -3.40
N ALA A 72 -15.77 4.09 -2.86
CA ALA A 72 -16.75 3.01 -2.99
C ALA A 72 -17.21 2.79 -4.46
N GLY A 73 -17.12 3.82 -5.30
CA GLY A 73 -17.49 3.76 -6.73
C GLY A 73 -16.34 3.35 -7.65
N ILE A 74 -15.11 3.16 -7.13
CA ILE A 74 -13.96 2.78 -7.94
C ILE A 74 -13.86 1.25 -8.00
N PRO A 75 -13.90 0.63 -9.20
CA PRO A 75 -13.70 -0.81 -9.34
C PRO A 75 -12.38 -1.26 -8.71
N ALA A 76 -12.38 -2.44 -8.07
CA ALA A 76 -11.24 -2.93 -7.29
C ALA A 76 -9.92 -2.92 -8.07
N ARG A 77 -9.94 -3.31 -9.34
CA ARG A 77 -8.77 -3.33 -10.20
C ARG A 77 -8.26 -1.93 -10.55
N GLU A 78 -9.17 -0.99 -10.82
CA GLU A 78 -8.83 0.41 -11.07
C GLU A 78 -8.23 1.04 -9.81
N ARG A 79 -8.84 0.81 -8.65
CA ARG A 79 -8.32 1.25 -7.36
C ARG A 79 -6.92 0.71 -7.08
N ALA A 80 -6.67 -0.57 -7.38
CA ALA A 80 -5.36 -1.20 -7.18
C ALA A 80 -4.24 -0.65 -8.09
N ARG A 81 -4.58 0.06 -9.18
CA ARG A 81 -3.61 0.83 -9.99
C ARG A 81 -3.35 2.21 -9.40
N GLN A 82 -4.30 2.77 -8.66
CA GLN A 82 -4.22 4.13 -8.14
C GLN A 82 -3.70 4.19 -6.71
N LEU A 83 -3.73 3.06 -5.98
CA LEU A 83 -3.39 2.98 -4.58
C LEU A 83 -2.59 1.72 -4.29
N ALA A 84 -1.33 1.89 -3.86
CA ALA A 84 -0.54 0.82 -3.30
C ALA A 84 -0.64 0.79 -1.77
N TRP A 85 -0.60 -0.41 -1.23
CA TRP A 85 -0.59 -0.69 0.19
C TRP A 85 0.66 -1.46 0.59
N MET A 86 1.33 -1.02 1.66
CA MET A 86 2.40 -1.75 2.32
C MET A 86 2.04 -1.90 3.80
N GLY A 87 1.79 -3.13 4.23
CA GLY A 87 1.43 -3.45 5.62
C GLY A 87 2.63 -3.79 6.48
N GLN A 88 2.43 -3.77 7.79
CA GLN A 88 3.47 -4.09 8.78
C GLN A 88 3.96 -5.54 8.70
N ASN A 89 3.02 -6.49 8.59
CA ASN A 89 3.29 -7.93 8.53
C ASN A 89 2.63 -8.51 7.28
N GLU A 90 3.24 -8.33 6.13
CA GLU A 90 2.74 -8.97 4.93
C GLU A 90 3.27 -10.40 4.83
N ALA A 91 2.33 -11.37 4.88
CA ALA A 91 2.62 -12.74 4.50
C ALA A 91 2.92 -12.74 2.99
N ALA A 92 4.19 -12.68 2.64
CA ALA A 92 4.65 -12.91 1.29
C ALA A 92 5.01 -14.37 1.13
N ALA A 93 4.89 -14.91 -0.09
CA ALA A 93 5.36 -16.24 -0.41
C ALA A 93 6.89 -16.26 -0.24
N GLU A 94 7.36 -16.83 0.86
CA GLU A 94 8.76 -16.77 1.32
C GLU A 94 9.72 -17.47 0.35
N ASP A 95 9.22 -18.43 -0.41
CA ASP A 95 10.01 -19.19 -1.38
C ASP A 95 10.16 -18.51 -2.74
N LEU A 96 9.40 -17.42 -2.99
CA LEU A 96 9.49 -16.70 -4.25
C LEU A 96 10.73 -15.80 -4.29
N PRO A 97 11.40 -15.69 -5.47
CA PRO A 97 12.44 -14.70 -5.70
C PRO A 97 11.95 -13.27 -5.49
N ALA A 98 12.84 -12.39 -5.04
CA ALA A 98 12.52 -10.98 -4.82
C ALA A 98 11.95 -10.29 -6.07
N TYR A 99 12.41 -10.69 -7.25
CA TYR A 99 11.88 -10.22 -8.52
C TYR A 99 10.41 -10.58 -8.71
N ASP A 100 10.03 -11.82 -8.41
CA ASP A 100 8.65 -12.29 -8.56
C ASP A 100 7.72 -11.64 -7.53
N ILE A 101 8.21 -11.41 -6.30
CA ILE A 101 7.49 -10.62 -5.30
C ILE A 101 7.21 -9.20 -5.81
N ALA A 102 8.21 -8.51 -6.38
CA ALA A 102 8.01 -7.18 -6.96
C ALA A 102 7.05 -7.21 -8.15
N MET A 103 7.09 -8.28 -8.97
CA MET A 103 6.20 -8.48 -10.12
C MET A 103 4.73 -8.61 -9.72
N LEU A 104 4.41 -9.04 -8.50
CA LEU A 104 3.01 -9.04 -7.99
C LEU A 104 2.41 -7.62 -8.00
N GLY A 105 3.23 -6.58 -7.88
CA GLY A 105 2.78 -5.20 -8.01
C GLY A 105 2.19 -4.87 -9.39
N ARG A 106 2.52 -5.65 -10.43
CA ARG A 106 2.01 -5.44 -11.79
C ARG A 106 0.67 -6.11 -12.07
N LEU A 107 0.17 -6.98 -11.16
CA LEU A 107 -1.10 -7.69 -11.34
C LEU A 107 -2.29 -6.78 -11.72
N PRO A 108 -2.48 -5.59 -11.13
CA PRO A 108 -3.57 -4.70 -11.53
C PRO A 108 -3.47 -4.23 -12.98
N HIS A 109 -2.27 -4.16 -13.57
CA HIS A 109 -2.03 -3.67 -14.92
C HIS A 109 -2.20 -4.76 -15.99
N ARG A 110 -2.01 -6.03 -15.61
CA ARG A 110 -2.00 -7.16 -16.54
C ARG A 110 -3.40 -7.69 -16.83
N PRO A 111 -3.74 -8.03 -18.08
CA PRO A 111 -4.93 -8.81 -18.38
C PRO A 111 -4.93 -10.15 -17.62
N TRP A 112 -6.11 -10.72 -17.42
CA TRP A 112 -6.22 -12.03 -16.76
C TRP A 112 -5.40 -13.08 -17.51
N MET A 113 -4.52 -13.80 -16.79
CA MET A 113 -3.61 -14.83 -17.30
C MET A 113 -2.62 -14.39 -18.38
N ALA A 114 -2.50 -13.11 -18.71
CA ALA A 114 -1.47 -12.65 -19.64
C ALA A 114 -0.07 -12.72 -19.02
N PRO A 115 0.97 -13.10 -19.79
CA PRO A 115 2.35 -13.00 -19.33
C PRO A 115 2.72 -11.54 -19.06
N PRO A 116 3.76 -11.27 -18.23
CA PRO A 116 4.29 -9.92 -18.06
C PRO A 116 4.75 -9.33 -19.39
N SER A 117 4.43 -8.06 -19.60
CA SER A 117 4.90 -7.29 -20.76
C SER A 117 6.28 -6.68 -20.51
N GLY A 118 6.94 -6.18 -21.57
CA GLY A 118 8.19 -5.43 -21.43
C GLY A 118 8.04 -4.21 -20.48
N ALA A 119 6.89 -3.55 -20.48
CA ALA A 119 6.60 -2.45 -19.57
C ALA A 119 6.52 -2.92 -18.09
N ASP A 120 5.95 -4.11 -17.84
CA ASP A 120 5.91 -4.67 -16.49
C ASP A 120 7.32 -5.00 -15.98
N HIS A 121 8.16 -5.61 -16.83
CA HIS A 121 9.55 -5.88 -16.50
C HIS A 121 10.34 -4.59 -16.22
N ALA A 122 10.14 -3.55 -17.02
CA ALA A 122 10.80 -2.25 -16.82
C ALA A 122 10.38 -1.59 -15.49
N ALA A 123 9.08 -1.60 -15.16
CA ALA A 123 8.56 -1.04 -13.90
C ALA A 123 9.13 -1.79 -12.68
N VAL A 124 9.19 -3.12 -12.73
CA VAL A 124 9.77 -3.94 -11.65
C VAL A 124 11.27 -3.66 -11.48
N GLN A 125 12.02 -3.60 -12.58
CA GLN A 125 13.44 -3.26 -12.54
C GLN A 125 13.68 -1.89 -11.94
N ALA A 126 12.92 -0.88 -12.35
CA ALA A 126 13.01 0.47 -11.80
C ALA A 126 12.70 0.49 -10.29
N ALA A 127 11.64 -0.19 -9.87
CA ALA A 127 11.25 -0.27 -8.46
C ALA A 127 12.33 -0.95 -7.60
N LEU A 128 12.87 -2.10 -8.03
CA LEU A 128 13.94 -2.81 -7.31
C LEU A 128 15.23 -1.99 -7.24
N ARG A 129 15.57 -1.23 -8.29
CA ARG A 129 16.72 -0.31 -8.26
C ARG A 129 16.49 0.86 -7.32
N THR A 130 15.31 1.47 -7.35
CA THR A 130 14.93 2.58 -6.45
C THR A 130 15.04 2.19 -4.98
N THR A 131 14.65 0.96 -4.65
CA THR A 131 14.74 0.44 -3.28
C THR A 131 16.09 -0.22 -2.95
N GLN A 132 17.07 -0.18 -3.87
CA GLN A 132 18.38 -0.82 -3.72
C GLN A 132 18.29 -2.34 -3.48
N ALA A 133 17.27 -3.00 -4.06
CA ALA A 133 17.01 -4.43 -3.91
C ALA A 133 17.35 -5.23 -5.19
N TRP A 134 17.87 -4.58 -6.23
CA TRP A 134 18.13 -5.21 -7.52
C TRP A 134 19.13 -6.37 -7.45
N ASP A 135 20.15 -6.28 -6.62
CA ASP A 135 21.19 -7.30 -6.52
C ASP A 135 20.69 -8.58 -5.84
N TRP A 136 19.56 -8.51 -5.16
CA TRP A 136 18.91 -9.67 -4.52
C TRP A 136 17.75 -10.24 -5.34
N ARG A 137 17.51 -9.75 -6.55
CA ARG A 137 16.32 -10.08 -7.35
C ARG A 137 16.07 -11.57 -7.54
N ASP A 138 17.15 -12.37 -7.63
CA ASP A 138 17.09 -13.81 -7.87
C ASP A 138 17.06 -14.62 -6.55
N ARG A 139 17.17 -13.97 -5.38
CA ARG A 139 17.17 -14.64 -4.07
C ARG A 139 15.75 -14.81 -3.56
N PRO A 140 15.41 -15.98 -2.99
CA PRO A 140 14.15 -16.17 -2.27
C PRO A 140 13.99 -15.17 -1.12
N LEU A 141 12.76 -14.72 -0.87
CA LEU A 141 12.48 -13.75 0.18
C LEU A 141 12.88 -14.26 1.57
N SER A 142 12.78 -15.58 1.81
CA SER A 142 13.20 -16.26 3.05
C SER A 142 14.70 -16.14 3.35
N GLN A 143 15.53 -15.91 2.33
CA GLN A 143 16.97 -15.77 2.48
C GLN A 143 17.44 -14.32 2.68
N LEU A 144 16.49 -13.38 2.74
CA LEU A 144 16.77 -11.96 2.93
C LEU A 144 16.65 -11.58 4.41
N SER A 145 17.51 -10.67 4.85
CA SER A 145 17.38 -10.03 6.17
C SER A 145 16.07 -9.24 6.25
N GLY A 146 15.62 -8.88 7.45
CA GLY A 146 14.40 -8.09 7.65
C GLY A 146 14.40 -6.79 6.85
N GLY A 147 15.52 -6.06 6.83
CA GLY A 147 15.66 -4.82 6.06
C GLY A 147 15.68 -5.03 4.55
N GLU A 148 16.37 -6.08 4.07
CA GLU A 148 16.37 -6.45 2.64
C GLU A 148 14.96 -6.84 2.19
N ARG A 149 14.26 -7.67 2.98
CA ARG A 149 12.87 -8.06 2.75
C ARG A 149 11.96 -6.85 2.65
N GLN A 150 12.10 -5.88 3.56
CA GLN A 150 11.30 -4.65 3.58
C GLN A 150 11.51 -3.83 2.30
N ARG A 151 12.74 -3.73 1.79
CA ARG A 151 13.04 -3.06 0.52
C ARG A 151 12.39 -3.75 -0.68
N VAL A 152 12.32 -5.08 -0.69
CA VAL A 152 11.62 -5.84 -1.74
C VAL A 152 10.10 -5.61 -1.67
N LEU A 153 9.50 -5.59 -0.47
CA LEU A 153 8.08 -5.29 -0.30
C LEU A 153 7.75 -3.85 -0.71
N LEU A 154 8.65 -2.91 -0.43
CA LEU A 154 8.54 -1.54 -0.92
C LEU A 154 8.64 -1.49 -2.46
N ALA A 155 9.57 -2.25 -3.06
CA ALA A 155 9.67 -2.36 -4.52
C ALA A 155 8.36 -2.89 -5.13
N ARG A 156 7.72 -3.88 -4.52
CA ARG A 156 6.42 -4.37 -4.95
C ARG A 156 5.35 -3.27 -4.96
N ALA A 157 5.30 -2.45 -3.90
CA ALA A 157 4.36 -1.33 -3.82
C ALA A 157 4.66 -0.27 -4.89
N LEU A 158 5.94 0.07 -5.12
CA LEU A 158 6.37 1.04 -6.14
C LEU A 158 6.17 0.52 -7.56
N ALA A 159 6.30 -0.80 -7.80
CA ALA A 159 6.07 -1.41 -9.10
C ALA A 159 4.62 -1.24 -9.60
N VAL A 160 3.67 -0.94 -8.73
CA VAL A 160 2.31 -0.53 -9.12
C VAL A 160 2.32 0.79 -9.88
N GLU A 161 3.33 1.65 -9.69
CA GLU A 161 3.39 3.04 -10.19
C GLU A 161 2.16 3.86 -9.74
N PRO A 162 1.77 3.78 -8.45
CA PRO A 162 0.53 4.36 -7.97
C PRO A 162 0.70 5.87 -7.69
N PRO A 163 -0.33 6.70 -7.95
CA PRO A 163 -0.34 8.10 -7.51
C PRO A 163 -0.45 8.26 -5.99
N VAL A 164 -0.90 7.21 -5.26
CA VAL A 164 -1.02 7.21 -3.79
C VAL A 164 -0.46 5.91 -3.22
N THR A 165 0.38 6.02 -2.19
CA THR A 165 0.90 4.86 -1.45
C THR A 165 0.60 5.03 0.04
N PHE A 166 -0.02 4.03 0.64
CA PHE A 166 -0.15 3.92 2.09
C PHE A 166 0.85 2.91 2.64
N MET A 167 1.55 3.30 3.69
CA MET A 167 2.55 2.47 4.37
C MET A 167 2.24 2.42 5.86
N ASP A 168 2.08 1.22 6.39
CA ASP A 168 1.82 0.96 7.81
C ASP A 168 3.09 0.43 8.47
N GLU A 169 3.74 1.27 9.26
CA GLU A 169 5.03 1.00 9.92
C GLU A 169 6.13 0.48 8.98
N PRO A 170 6.46 1.20 7.89
CA PRO A 170 7.39 0.70 6.87
C PRO A 170 8.83 0.49 7.37
N LEU A 171 9.19 0.99 8.55
CA LEU A 171 10.52 0.94 9.12
C LEU A 171 10.63 0.01 10.34
N ALA A 172 9.57 -0.73 10.69
CA ALA A 172 9.51 -1.52 11.92
C ALA A 172 10.59 -2.62 12.05
N ASN A 173 11.21 -3.03 10.93
CA ASN A 173 12.23 -4.08 10.88
C ASN A 173 13.58 -3.57 10.32
N LEU A 174 13.76 -2.26 10.25
CA LEU A 174 15.06 -1.68 9.91
C LEU A 174 15.80 -1.38 11.21
N ASP A 175 16.89 -2.09 11.46
CA ASP A 175 17.83 -1.72 12.50
C ASP A 175 18.38 -0.31 12.19
N PRO A 176 18.54 0.54 13.23
CA PRO A 176 19.05 1.90 13.08
C PRO A 176 20.48 1.96 12.52
#